data_6b0f66869ad85f259320d7b717f8dc8c
#
_entry.id   6b0f66869ad85f259320d7b717f8dc8c
#
_cell.length_a   1.000
_cell.length_b   1.000
_cell.length_c   1.000
_cell.angle_alpha   90.00
_cell.angle_beta   90.00
_cell.angle_gamma   90.00
#
_symmetry.space_group_name_H-M   'P 1'
#
loop_
_entity.id
_entity.type
_entity.pdbx_description
1 polymer ?
#
loop_
_entity_poly.entity_id
_entity_poly.type
_entity_poly.pdbx_seq_one_letter_code
_entity_poly.pdbx_strand_id
1 'polypeptide(L)'
;IGLYGRFDTESHMFNEYQYFNDPINYKKRNLDGDFIESGTDVKRVQIKSGFKPMTLKEGGGLNLRALNTGRANLNIRVGLGLRQDYYDDVFLLSDDMVTEDQITYKIWNAQNSLNKRGTEVSIVGNFQLPFNLTYYTNADFLIPFEGDETTTIDWENVFNIKVFKYISIDDRIRFRNKVDENNKDYLEYRHALFLRLTYF
;
A
#
# COMPACT_ATOMS: atom_id res chain seq x y z
N ILE A 1 -1.34 -26.65 -15.14
CA ILE A 1 -0.49 -25.47 -15.36
C ILE A 1 -1.18 -24.60 -16.39
N GLY A 2 -1.22 -23.30 -16.19
CA GLY A 2 -1.79 -22.32 -17.10
C GLY A 2 -0.92 -21.06 -17.19
N LEU A 3 -1.28 -20.13 -18.05
CA LEU A 3 -0.73 -18.79 -18.09
C LEU A 3 -1.57 -17.87 -17.21
N TYR A 4 -0.96 -16.82 -16.65
CA TYR A 4 -1.67 -15.71 -16.03
C TYR A 4 -1.13 -14.37 -16.54
N GLY A 5 -2.02 -13.37 -16.52
CA GLY A 5 -1.68 -11.97 -16.61
C GLY A 5 -2.35 -11.24 -15.46
N ARG A 6 -1.70 -10.20 -14.94
CA ARG A 6 -2.16 -9.39 -13.82
C ARG A 6 -2.01 -7.91 -14.16
N PHE A 7 -3.01 -7.14 -13.80
CA PHE A 7 -2.98 -5.69 -13.78
C PHE A 7 -3.79 -5.21 -12.58
N ASP A 8 -3.13 -4.58 -11.62
CA ASP A 8 -3.77 -4.01 -10.43
C ASP A 8 -3.41 -2.54 -10.32
N THR A 9 -4.36 -1.74 -9.86
CA THR A 9 -4.15 -0.34 -9.51
C THR A 9 -4.73 -0.04 -8.13
N GLU A 10 -3.98 0.69 -7.33
CA GLU A 10 -4.39 1.14 -6.00
C GLU A 10 -4.09 2.63 -5.88
N SER A 11 -5.06 3.45 -5.47
CA SER A 11 -4.86 4.88 -5.21
C SER A 11 -5.80 5.37 -4.11
N HIS A 12 -5.48 6.54 -3.52
CA HIS A 12 -6.33 7.24 -2.58
C HIS A 12 -7.15 8.28 -3.34
N MET A 13 -8.49 8.24 -3.23
CA MET A 13 -9.37 9.12 -4.02
C MET A 13 -9.33 10.58 -3.57
N PHE A 14 -9.02 10.84 -2.30
CA PHE A 14 -9.16 12.16 -1.69
C PHE A 14 -7.82 12.75 -1.25
N ASN A 15 -7.78 14.08 -1.19
CA ASN A 15 -6.67 14.80 -0.58
C ASN A 15 -6.52 14.41 0.89
N GLU A 16 -5.29 14.27 1.34
CA GLU A 16 -4.96 14.01 2.74
C GLU A 16 -4.33 15.24 3.37
N TYR A 17 -4.79 15.60 4.57
CA TYR A 17 -4.32 16.76 5.32
C TYR A 17 -3.80 16.31 6.68
N GLN A 18 -2.68 16.86 7.09
CA GLN A 18 -2.21 16.78 8.47
C GLN A 18 -2.73 17.99 9.24
N TYR A 19 -3.35 17.74 10.40
CA TYR A 19 -3.94 18.77 11.26
C TYR A 19 -3.08 18.97 12.51
N PHE A 20 -3.04 20.19 13.01
CA PHE A 20 -2.26 20.61 14.17
C PHE A 20 -3.16 21.30 15.19
N ASN A 21 -2.89 21.05 16.48
CA ASN A 21 -3.59 21.74 17.58
C ASN A 21 -3.22 23.20 17.60
N ASP A 22 -1.94 23.52 17.51
CA ASP A 22 -1.42 24.87 17.43
C ASP A 22 -1.05 25.22 15.99
N PRO A 23 -1.22 26.50 15.58
CA PRO A 23 -0.79 26.95 14.26
C PRO A 23 0.72 26.74 14.06
N ILE A 24 1.09 26.36 12.85
CA ILE A 24 2.49 26.12 12.47
C ILE A 24 2.86 26.93 11.24
N ASN A 25 4.16 27.14 11.05
CA ASN A 25 4.73 27.62 9.80
C ASN A 25 5.34 26.42 9.07
N TYR A 26 5.15 26.36 7.75
CA TYR A 26 5.65 25.24 6.95
C TYR A 26 6.21 25.68 5.61
N LYS A 27 7.08 24.84 5.07
CA LYS A 27 7.55 24.89 3.69
C LYS A 27 7.54 23.49 3.10
N LYS A 28 7.16 23.38 1.82
CA LYS A 28 7.29 22.14 1.04
C LYS A 28 8.48 22.27 0.10
N ARG A 29 9.28 21.21 0.05
CA ARG A 29 10.47 21.11 -0.80
C ARG A 29 10.24 20.06 -1.88
N ASN A 30 10.57 20.39 -3.13
CA ASN A 30 10.56 19.44 -4.24
C ASN A 30 11.76 18.47 -4.15
N LEU A 31 11.87 17.55 -5.14
CA LEU A 31 12.97 16.59 -5.21
C LEU A 31 14.33 17.23 -5.49
N ASP A 32 14.35 18.41 -6.12
CA ASP A 32 15.57 19.17 -6.43
C ASP A 32 16.07 19.98 -5.23
N GLY A 33 15.28 20.02 -4.14
CA GLY A 33 15.62 20.75 -2.93
C GLY A 33 15.03 22.17 -2.85
N ASP A 34 14.29 22.61 -3.86
CA ASP A 34 13.69 23.94 -3.90
C ASP A 34 12.39 23.99 -3.11
N PHE A 35 12.12 25.12 -2.48
CA PHE A 35 10.86 25.37 -1.81
C PHE A 35 9.79 25.77 -2.85
N ILE A 36 8.72 24.98 -2.93
CA ILE A 36 7.62 25.16 -3.88
C ILE A 36 6.36 25.74 -3.26
N GLU A 37 6.19 25.60 -1.96
CA GLU A 37 5.02 26.08 -1.22
C GLU A 37 5.44 26.45 0.20
N SER A 38 4.84 27.48 0.76
CA SER A 38 5.00 27.88 2.15
C SER A 38 3.71 28.45 2.74
N GLY A 39 3.55 28.31 4.04
CA GLY A 39 2.43 28.92 4.77
C GLY A 39 2.83 29.25 6.19
N THR A 40 2.24 30.31 6.72
CA THR A 40 2.43 30.78 8.08
C THR A 40 1.11 30.75 8.84
N ASP A 41 1.18 30.44 10.14
CA ASP A 41 0.02 30.43 11.05
C ASP A 41 -1.14 29.53 10.58
N VAL A 42 -0.81 28.34 10.04
CA VAL A 42 -1.77 27.39 9.52
C VAL A 42 -2.03 26.21 10.46
N LYS A 43 -3.27 25.75 10.54
CA LYS A 43 -3.66 24.57 11.34
C LYS A 43 -3.76 23.28 10.53
N ARG A 44 -3.56 23.34 9.22
CA ARG A 44 -3.55 22.15 8.36
C ARG A 44 -2.57 22.31 7.20
N VAL A 45 -1.94 21.22 6.84
CA VAL A 45 -1.06 21.13 5.66
C VAL A 45 -1.56 19.99 4.79
N GLN A 46 -1.76 20.22 3.50
CA GLN A 46 -2.06 19.14 2.56
C GLN A 46 -0.78 18.33 2.34
N ILE A 47 -0.84 17.02 2.62
CA ILE A 47 0.31 16.12 2.50
C ILE A 47 0.21 15.19 1.30
N LYS A 48 -1.01 15.00 0.75
CA LYS A 48 -1.22 14.23 -0.48
C LYS A 48 -2.35 14.84 -1.31
N SER A 49 -2.17 14.84 -2.62
CA SER A 49 -3.23 15.17 -3.57
C SER A 49 -4.13 13.95 -3.82
N GLY A 50 -5.36 14.18 -4.27
CA GLY A 50 -6.29 13.12 -4.65
C GLY A 50 -5.69 12.20 -5.72
N PHE A 51 -6.01 10.91 -5.65
CA PHE A 51 -5.44 9.83 -6.46
C PHE A 51 -3.94 9.57 -6.25
N LYS A 52 -3.32 10.15 -5.23
CA LYS A 52 -1.90 9.96 -4.89
C LYS A 52 -1.73 9.46 -3.44
N PRO A 53 -0.77 8.56 -3.16
CA PRO A 53 0.05 7.86 -4.14
C PRO A 53 -0.78 6.90 -5.01
N MET A 54 -0.32 6.65 -6.22
CA MET A 54 -0.89 5.63 -7.10
C MET A 54 0.11 4.50 -7.30
N THR A 55 -0.32 3.27 -7.05
CA THR A 55 0.48 2.07 -7.30
C THR A 55 -0.11 1.33 -8.49
N LEU A 56 0.72 0.99 -9.47
CA LEU A 56 0.42 0.06 -10.55
C LEU A 56 1.23 -1.22 -10.34
N LYS A 57 0.58 -2.37 -10.51
CA LYS A 57 1.23 -3.68 -10.50
C LYS A 57 0.84 -4.42 -11.76
N GLU A 58 1.84 -4.81 -12.51
CA GLU A 58 1.69 -5.59 -13.74
C GLU A 58 2.50 -6.87 -13.61
N GLY A 59 1.99 -7.97 -14.15
CA GLY A 59 2.71 -9.23 -14.09
C GLY A 59 2.17 -10.26 -15.07
N GLY A 60 3.02 -11.22 -15.39
CA GLY A 60 2.63 -12.33 -16.25
C GLY A 60 3.59 -13.50 -16.14
N GLY A 61 3.05 -14.71 -16.28
CA GLY A 61 3.85 -15.92 -16.11
C GLY A 61 3.03 -17.19 -16.08
N LEU A 62 3.52 -18.15 -15.30
CA LEU A 62 2.92 -19.47 -15.13
C LEU A 62 2.08 -19.51 -13.84
N ASN A 63 0.91 -20.13 -13.95
CA ASN A 63 0.03 -20.43 -12.82
C ASN A 63 -0.02 -21.94 -12.61
N LEU A 64 0.39 -22.40 -11.43
CA LEU A 64 0.24 -23.76 -10.97
C LEU A 64 -0.94 -23.85 -10.00
N ARG A 65 -1.97 -24.61 -10.36
CA ARG A 65 -3.05 -24.95 -9.44
C ARG A 65 -2.60 -26.09 -8.54
N ALA A 66 -2.09 -25.76 -7.35
CA ALA A 66 -1.54 -26.72 -6.41
C ALA A 66 -2.63 -27.51 -5.70
N LEU A 67 -3.79 -26.89 -5.44
CA LEU A 67 -4.95 -27.52 -4.84
C LEU A 67 -6.22 -27.05 -5.53
N ASN A 68 -7.14 -27.96 -5.83
CA ASN A 68 -8.43 -27.64 -6.41
C ASN A 68 -9.48 -28.68 -5.99
N THR A 69 -10.11 -28.44 -4.87
CA THR A 69 -11.19 -29.25 -4.35
C THR A 69 -12.44 -28.41 -4.17
N GLY A 70 -13.60 -29.00 -3.90
CA GLY A 70 -14.81 -28.24 -3.64
C GLY A 70 -14.74 -27.30 -2.42
N ARG A 71 -13.75 -27.49 -1.54
CA ARG A 71 -13.59 -26.70 -0.31
C ARG A 71 -12.28 -25.92 -0.23
N ALA A 72 -11.33 -26.19 -1.10
CA ALA A 72 -10.03 -25.56 -1.07
C ALA A 72 -9.48 -25.33 -2.48
N ASN A 73 -8.99 -24.13 -2.72
CA ASN A 73 -8.31 -23.75 -3.95
C ASN A 73 -7.01 -23.05 -3.58
N LEU A 74 -5.90 -23.49 -4.14
CA LEU A 74 -4.59 -22.89 -3.96
C LEU A 74 -3.88 -22.78 -5.31
N ASN A 75 -3.53 -21.57 -5.68
CA ASN A 75 -2.77 -21.26 -6.88
C ASN A 75 -1.43 -20.65 -6.48
N ILE A 76 -0.37 -21.11 -7.13
CA ILE A 76 0.96 -20.55 -7.04
C ILE A 76 1.29 -19.98 -8.43
N ARG A 77 1.69 -18.72 -8.48
CA ARG A 77 2.04 -18.01 -9.70
C ARG A 77 3.50 -17.61 -9.63
N VAL A 78 4.20 -17.79 -10.73
CA VAL A 78 5.61 -17.39 -10.86
C VAL A 78 5.79 -16.78 -12.25
N GLY A 79 6.39 -15.59 -12.29
CA GLY A 79 6.57 -14.88 -13.54
C GLY A 79 7.41 -13.63 -13.41
N LEU A 80 7.21 -12.72 -14.35
CA LEU A 80 7.82 -11.40 -14.33
C LEU A 80 6.79 -10.39 -13.83
N GLY A 81 7.23 -9.48 -12.97
CA GLY A 81 6.40 -8.43 -12.41
C GLY A 81 7.04 -7.06 -12.53
N LEU A 82 6.19 -6.06 -12.64
CA LEU A 82 6.51 -4.64 -12.60
C LEU A 82 5.64 -3.99 -11.54
N ARG A 83 6.24 -3.17 -10.70
CA ARG A 83 5.55 -2.31 -9.75
C ARG A 83 6.02 -0.87 -9.90
N GLN A 84 5.07 0.03 -10.09
CA GLN A 84 5.30 1.46 -10.21
C GLN A 84 4.49 2.18 -9.13
N ASP A 85 5.20 2.87 -8.23
CA ASP A 85 4.60 3.70 -7.19
C ASP A 85 4.83 5.17 -7.55
N TYR A 86 3.76 5.89 -7.87
CA TYR A 86 3.79 7.31 -8.25
C TYR A 86 3.47 8.16 -7.02
N TYR A 87 4.46 8.93 -6.58
CA TYR A 87 4.38 9.80 -5.39
C TYR A 87 4.33 11.29 -5.74
N ASP A 88 3.97 11.66 -6.98
CA ASP A 88 3.79 13.08 -7.33
C ASP A 88 2.81 13.73 -6.33
N ASP A 89 3.13 14.92 -5.84
CA ASP A 89 2.34 15.63 -4.82
C ASP A 89 2.11 14.84 -3.51
N VAL A 90 3.03 13.98 -3.16
CA VAL A 90 3.09 13.32 -1.85
C VAL A 90 4.28 13.87 -1.07
N PHE A 91 4.01 14.38 0.14
CA PHE A 91 4.99 15.03 0.98
C PHE A 91 5.05 14.35 2.34
N LEU A 92 6.25 14.08 2.84
CA LEU A 92 6.50 13.58 4.20
C LEU A 92 7.14 14.67 5.04
N LEU A 93 6.75 14.73 6.32
CA LEU A 93 7.36 15.62 7.29
C LEU A 93 8.81 15.20 7.49
N SER A 94 9.73 16.15 7.33
CA SER A 94 11.15 15.97 7.63
C SER A 94 11.43 16.36 9.08
N ASP A 95 12.49 15.79 9.65
CA ASP A 95 13.04 16.25 10.93
C ASP A 95 13.77 17.60 10.80
N ASP A 96 14.02 18.04 9.56
CA ASP A 96 14.66 19.33 9.28
C ASP A 96 13.71 20.49 9.63
N MET A 97 14.32 21.56 10.12
CA MET A 97 13.66 22.86 10.33
C MET A 97 14.51 23.96 9.70
N VAL A 98 13.87 24.97 9.12
CA VAL A 98 14.55 26.15 8.58
C VAL A 98 14.03 27.38 9.31
N THR A 99 14.96 28.24 9.75
CA THR A 99 14.64 29.53 10.40
C THR A 99 15.03 30.65 9.45
N GLU A 100 14.05 31.46 9.06
CA GLU A 100 14.22 32.67 8.24
C GLU A 100 13.49 33.83 8.94
N ASP A 101 14.07 34.98 9.01
CA ASP A 101 13.50 36.19 9.64
C ASP A 101 12.90 35.95 11.04
N GLN A 102 13.58 35.14 11.86
CA GLN A 102 13.14 34.71 13.20
C GLN A 102 11.92 33.80 13.23
N ILE A 103 11.42 33.32 12.07
CA ILE A 103 10.33 32.38 11.94
C ILE A 103 10.90 30.99 11.66
N THR A 104 10.51 29.99 12.47
CA THR A 104 10.90 28.59 12.25
C THR A 104 9.82 27.87 11.47
N TYR A 105 10.22 27.22 10.37
CA TYR A 105 9.38 26.44 9.47
C TYR A 105 9.65 24.95 9.62
N LYS A 106 8.60 24.13 9.71
CA LYS A 106 8.66 22.70 9.51
C LYS A 106 8.74 22.40 8.01
N ILE A 107 9.50 21.39 7.63
CA ILE A 107 9.74 21.06 6.23
C ILE A 107 9.01 19.76 5.86
N TRP A 108 8.35 19.77 4.72
CA TRP A 108 7.80 18.59 4.05
C TRP A 108 8.55 18.35 2.75
N ASN A 109 9.15 17.18 2.62
CA ASN A 109 9.90 16.79 1.43
C ASN A 109 9.01 15.96 0.49
N ALA A 110 9.09 16.27 -0.81
CA ALA A 110 8.47 15.46 -1.86
C ALA A 110 9.08 14.05 -1.87
N GLN A 111 8.26 13.06 -2.20
CA GLN A 111 8.66 11.66 -2.30
C GLN A 111 9.02 11.27 -3.71
N ASN A 112 10.08 10.48 -3.87
CA ASN A 112 10.47 9.89 -5.16
C ASN A 112 9.50 8.79 -5.57
N SER A 113 9.09 8.81 -6.85
CA SER A 113 8.39 7.68 -7.44
C SER A 113 9.33 6.48 -7.59
N LEU A 114 8.79 5.28 -7.36
CA LEU A 114 9.55 4.03 -7.42
C LEU A 114 9.09 3.19 -8.60
N ASN A 115 10.05 2.54 -9.26
CA ASN A 115 9.78 1.61 -10.36
C ASN A 115 10.62 0.36 -10.13
N LYS A 116 9.99 -0.73 -9.72
CA LYS A 116 10.63 -2.01 -9.43
C LYS A 116 10.18 -3.05 -10.43
N ARG A 117 11.12 -3.80 -11.00
CA ARG A 117 10.91 -4.93 -11.91
C ARG A 117 11.68 -6.14 -11.43
N GLY A 118 11.06 -7.31 -11.54
CA GLY A 118 11.68 -8.50 -10.96
C GLY A 118 10.91 -9.77 -11.23
N THR A 119 11.29 -10.81 -10.51
CA THR A 119 10.54 -12.06 -10.45
C THR A 119 9.37 -11.89 -9.50
N GLU A 120 8.15 -12.13 -10.00
CA GLU A 120 6.94 -12.16 -9.19
C GLU A 120 6.64 -13.59 -8.75
N VAL A 121 6.35 -13.75 -7.46
CA VAL A 121 5.81 -15.00 -6.89
C VAL A 121 4.54 -14.64 -6.14
N SER A 122 3.41 -15.26 -6.50
CA SER A 122 2.13 -15.04 -5.80
C SER A 122 1.55 -16.36 -5.32
N ILE A 123 0.99 -16.35 -4.11
CA ILE A 123 0.24 -17.46 -3.53
C ILE A 123 -1.18 -16.99 -3.25
N VAL A 124 -2.15 -17.55 -3.96
CA VAL A 124 -3.57 -17.20 -3.83
C VAL A 124 -4.36 -18.41 -3.36
N GLY A 125 -4.92 -18.33 -2.17
CA GLY A 125 -5.67 -19.41 -1.55
C GLY A 125 -7.07 -19.00 -1.13
N ASN A 126 -8.02 -19.94 -1.26
CA ASN A 126 -9.38 -19.84 -0.74
C ASN A 126 -9.77 -21.18 -0.12
N PHE A 127 -10.16 -21.16 1.14
CA PHE A 127 -10.45 -22.36 1.91
C PHE A 127 -11.78 -22.21 2.65
N GLN A 128 -12.69 -23.15 2.42
CA GLN A 128 -13.93 -23.29 3.19
C GLN A 128 -13.66 -24.17 4.42
N LEU A 129 -13.64 -23.55 5.57
CA LEU A 129 -13.40 -24.19 6.85
C LEU A 129 -14.73 -24.55 7.55
N PRO A 130 -14.73 -25.41 8.58
CA PRO A 130 -15.90 -25.64 9.42
C PRO A 130 -16.48 -24.33 9.99
N PHE A 131 -17.70 -24.40 10.53
CA PHE A 131 -18.40 -23.29 11.21
C PHE A 131 -18.67 -22.05 10.31
N ASN A 132 -18.96 -22.27 9.01
CA ASN A 132 -19.21 -21.19 8.04
C ASN A 132 -18.07 -20.17 7.94
N LEU A 133 -16.85 -20.59 8.20
CA LEU A 133 -15.64 -19.79 8.08
C LEU A 133 -15.04 -20.00 6.69
N THR A 134 -14.79 -18.91 5.99
CA THR A 134 -13.98 -18.90 4.76
C THR A 134 -12.67 -18.16 5.04
N TYR A 135 -11.57 -18.77 4.70
CA TYR A 135 -10.24 -18.17 4.76
C TYR A 135 -9.75 -17.89 3.35
N TYR A 136 -9.40 -16.64 3.10
CA TYR A 136 -8.75 -16.19 1.88
C TYR A 136 -7.35 -15.68 2.21
N THR A 137 -6.37 -16.03 1.39
CA THR A 137 -5.01 -15.49 1.48
C THR A 137 -4.50 -15.10 0.10
N ASN A 138 -3.82 -13.97 0.04
CA ASN A 138 -3.11 -13.51 -1.15
C ASN A 138 -1.76 -12.97 -0.70
N ALA A 139 -0.68 -13.66 -1.04
CA ALA A 139 0.68 -13.26 -0.75
C ALA A 139 1.41 -12.99 -2.07
N ASP A 140 1.84 -11.75 -2.27
CA ASP A 140 2.59 -11.29 -3.44
C ASP A 140 4.01 -10.91 -3.02
N PHE A 141 4.98 -11.45 -3.72
CA PHE A 141 6.40 -11.15 -3.58
C PHE A 141 6.94 -10.68 -4.92
N LEU A 142 7.55 -9.50 -4.96
CA LEU A 142 8.32 -9.03 -6.09
C LEU A 142 9.79 -8.99 -5.68
N ILE A 143 10.58 -9.88 -6.25
CA ILE A 143 12.03 -10.00 -6.03
C ILE A 143 12.71 -9.20 -7.13
N PRO A 144 13.29 -8.02 -6.85
CA PRO A 144 13.88 -7.16 -7.86
C PRO A 144 15.04 -7.83 -8.57
N PHE A 145 15.28 -7.45 -9.84
CA PHE A 145 16.47 -7.86 -10.58
C PHE A 145 17.71 -7.08 -10.18
N GLU A 146 17.52 -5.87 -9.66
CA GLU A 146 18.59 -5.00 -9.18
C GLU A 146 18.89 -5.36 -7.71
N GLY A 147 20.17 -5.71 -7.44
CA GLY A 147 20.57 -6.32 -6.15
C GLY A 147 20.50 -5.38 -4.94
N ASP A 148 20.41 -4.07 -5.18
CA ASP A 148 20.33 -3.04 -4.14
C ASP A 148 18.89 -2.78 -3.66
N GLU A 149 17.89 -3.31 -4.38
CA GLU A 149 16.50 -3.13 -4.06
C GLU A 149 15.96 -4.26 -3.18
N THR A 150 15.17 -3.89 -2.19
CA THR A 150 14.52 -4.87 -1.31
C THR A 150 13.31 -5.53 -1.97
N THR A 151 13.12 -6.82 -1.66
CA THR A 151 11.93 -7.58 -2.06
C THR A 151 10.67 -6.90 -1.54
N THR A 152 9.71 -6.67 -2.44
CA THR A 152 8.39 -6.17 -2.05
C THR A 152 7.52 -7.32 -1.56
N ILE A 153 6.89 -7.14 -0.41
CA ILE A 153 5.97 -8.08 0.22
C ILE A 153 4.61 -7.41 0.37
N ASP A 154 3.55 -8.07 -0.10
CA ASP A 154 2.17 -7.66 0.11
C ASP A 154 1.35 -8.91 0.40
N TRP A 155 1.05 -9.16 1.67
CA TRP A 155 0.36 -10.36 2.11
C TRP A 155 -0.92 -9.99 2.84
N GLU A 156 -2.06 -10.34 2.26
CA GLU A 156 -3.38 -10.14 2.82
C GLU A 156 -4.01 -11.47 3.21
N ASN A 157 -4.58 -11.50 4.41
CA ASN A 157 -5.38 -12.60 4.93
C ASN A 157 -6.76 -12.09 5.30
N VAL A 158 -7.80 -12.80 4.89
CA VAL A 158 -9.18 -12.46 5.22
C VAL A 158 -9.88 -13.69 5.78
N PHE A 159 -10.38 -13.58 6.99
CA PHE A 159 -11.25 -14.55 7.60
C PHE A 159 -12.68 -14.02 7.54
N ASN A 160 -13.53 -14.68 6.77
CA ASN A 160 -14.95 -14.36 6.67
C ASN A 160 -15.77 -15.37 7.47
N ILE A 161 -16.47 -14.90 8.49
CA ILE A 161 -17.37 -15.72 9.33
C ILE A 161 -18.80 -15.32 8.98
N LYS A 162 -19.55 -16.23 8.39
CA LYS A 162 -20.99 -16.04 8.12
C LYS A 162 -21.79 -16.34 9.38
N VAL A 163 -22.26 -15.27 10.06
CA VAL A 163 -23.02 -15.38 11.32
C VAL A 163 -24.50 -15.70 11.07
N PHE A 164 -25.10 -15.00 10.10
CA PHE A 164 -26.49 -15.19 9.67
C PHE A 164 -26.60 -15.15 8.15
N LYS A 165 -27.81 -15.42 7.63
CA LYS A 165 -28.05 -15.42 6.18
C LYS A 165 -27.56 -14.14 5.48
N TYR A 166 -27.70 -13.00 6.14
CA TYR A 166 -27.42 -11.68 5.59
C TYR A 166 -26.27 -10.93 6.29
N ILE A 167 -25.65 -11.55 7.30
CA ILE A 167 -24.63 -10.92 8.12
C ILE A 167 -23.37 -11.77 8.13
N SER A 168 -22.23 -11.17 7.78
CA SER A 168 -20.91 -11.76 7.97
C SER A 168 -19.94 -10.76 8.59
N ILE A 169 -18.92 -11.31 9.23
CA ILE A 169 -17.80 -10.55 9.80
C ILE A 169 -16.57 -10.90 9.00
N ASP A 170 -15.89 -9.89 8.47
CA ASP A 170 -14.60 -10.03 7.80
C ASP A 170 -13.50 -9.52 8.74
N ASP A 171 -12.58 -10.39 9.10
CA ASP A 171 -11.35 -10.04 9.80
C ASP A 171 -10.21 -10.03 8.78
N ARG A 172 -9.63 -8.86 8.53
CA ARG A 172 -8.61 -8.65 7.52
C ARG A 172 -7.29 -8.28 8.16
N ILE A 173 -6.25 -9.03 7.83
CA ILE A 173 -4.88 -8.82 8.28
C ILE A 173 -4.01 -8.63 7.04
N ARG A 174 -3.28 -7.52 6.95
CA ARG A 174 -2.37 -7.24 5.84
C ARG A 174 -0.98 -6.88 6.36
N PHE A 175 0.02 -7.47 5.72
CA PHE A 175 1.43 -7.16 5.89
C PHE A 175 1.94 -6.59 4.57
N ARG A 176 2.60 -5.44 4.64
CA ARG A 176 3.20 -4.81 3.46
C ARG A 176 4.50 -4.15 3.86
N ASN A 177 5.57 -4.38 3.09
CA ASN A 177 6.73 -3.54 3.28
C ASN A 177 6.55 -2.19 2.60
N LYS A 178 7.00 -1.16 3.28
CA LYS A 178 7.03 0.23 2.83
C LYS A 178 8.41 0.80 3.06
N VAL A 179 8.68 1.90 2.39
CA VAL A 179 9.89 2.69 2.58
C VAL A 179 9.54 3.91 3.43
N ASP A 180 10.33 4.20 4.46
CA ASP A 180 10.19 5.39 5.27
C ASP A 180 10.84 6.63 4.60
N GLU A 181 10.74 7.78 5.25
CA GLU A 181 11.33 9.04 4.79
C GLU A 181 12.87 9.02 4.69
N ASN A 182 13.51 8.09 5.40
CA ASN A 182 14.96 7.86 5.37
C ASN A 182 15.38 6.76 4.37
N ASN A 183 14.47 6.39 3.47
CA ASN A 183 14.65 5.32 2.49
C ASN A 183 14.93 3.94 3.12
N LYS A 184 14.44 3.71 4.36
CA LYS A 184 14.53 2.42 5.04
C LYS A 184 13.23 1.64 4.89
N ASP A 185 13.37 0.37 4.54
CA ASP A 185 12.23 -0.54 4.49
C ASP A 185 11.75 -0.91 5.89
N TYR A 186 10.44 -0.88 6.05
CA TYR A 186 9.77 -1.39 7.24
C TYR A 186 8.53 -2.21 6.86
N LEU A 187 8.14 -3.14 7.71
CA LEU A 187 6.94 -3.94 7.55
C LEU A 187 5.76 -3.25 8.22
N GLU A 188 4.82 -2.77 7.41
CA GLU A 188 3.55 -2.25 7.91
C GLU A 188 2.59 -3.42 8.19
N TYR A 189 2.01 -3.43 9.38
CA TYR A 189 0.92 -4.31 9.77
C TYR A 189 -0.38 -3.51 9.83
N ARG A 190 -1.42 -4.01 9.17
CA ARG A 190 -2.78 -3.47 9.26
C ARG A 190 -3.76 -4.56 9.66
N HIS A 191 -4.62 -4.25 10.59
CA HIS A 191 -5.72 -5.10 11.02
C HIS A 191 -7.02 -4.31 10.94
N ALA A 192 -8.06 -4.90 10.35
CA ALA A 192 -9.37 -4.29 10.22
C ALA A 192 -10.49 -5.32 10.34
N LEU A 193 -11.50 -4.97 11.10
CA LEU A 193 -12.71 -5.77 11.28
C LEU A 193 -13.88 -5.07 10.57
N PHE A 194 -14.59 -5.80 9.70
CA PHE A 194 -15.73 -5.28 8.96
C PHE A 194 -16.98 -6.10 9.26
N LEU A 195 -18.08 -5.40 9.51
CA LEU A 195 -19.41 -6.01 9.48
C LEU A 195 -19.98 -5.84 8.07
N ARG A 196 -20.28 -6.95 7.40
CA ARG A 196 -20.87 -6.95 6.05
C ARG A 196 -22.35 -7.32 6.12
N LEU A 197 -23.19 -6.46 5.58
CA LEU A 197 -24.63 -6.71 5.37
C LEU A 197 -24.88 -6.98 3.90
N THR A 198 -25.53 -8.09 3.57
CA THR A 198 -25.88 -8.46 2.19
C THR A 198 -27.40 -8.34 2.04
N TYR A 199 -27.84 -7.47 1.14
CA TYR A 199 -29.25 -7.32 0.75
C TYR A 199 -29.44 -8.02 -0.62
N PHE A 200 -30.60 -8.68 -0.79
CA PHE A 200 -31.04 -9.27 -2.06
C PHE A 200 -32.34 -8.63 -2.49
#